data_d3544c6d8abc28895c6867600b7b7ce4
#
_entry.id   d3544c6d8abc28895c6867600b7b7ce4
#
_cell.length_a   1.000
_cell.length_b   1.000
_cell.length_c   1.000
_cell.angle_alpha   90.00
_cell.angle_beta   90.00
_cell.angle_gamma   90.00
#
_symmetry.space_group_name_H-M   'P 1'
#
loop_
_entity.id
_entity.type
_entity.pdbx_description
1 polymer ?
#
loop_
_entity_poly.entity_id
_entity_poly.type
_entity_poly.pdbx_seq_one_letter_code
_entity_poly.pdbx_strand_id
1 'polypeptide(L)'
;MKEIVTIFQNYCGSGWYPVLFLAALLYLLVTEKKKQIRVVLVESSLVITVLFFLPFTKTIMNLLGEGETYYRILWLLPMAVVIAYAGIRLFGKHYRIGFVVLALVLVLTGKSVYDSPYLSKAQNRYHIPNSVIAICNEIMPAEEEERVWAVFPQELIYYVRQYTSEVQMPYGREMLEASWEWNWDTHPIYKIMREDTIDLDALSPLLTEYNCQYLILNKSVPYTGDPQKNGLTKIADIEAYELYRNEAVEIAK
;
A
#
# COMPACT_ATOMS: atom_id res chain seq x y z
N MET A 1 21.87 -1.31 -17.07
CA MET A 1 22.46 -2.31 -16.16
C MET A 1 22.53 -1.84 -14.71
N LYS A 2 23.17 -0.70 -14.42
CA LYS A 2 23.26 -0.20 -13.01
C LYS A 2 21.86 -0.07 -12.36
N GLU A 3 20.91 0.54 -13.06
CA GLU A 3 19.52 0.71 -12.59
C GLU A 3 18.85 -0.64 -12.26
N ILE A 4 18.95 -1.64 -13.13
CA ILE A 4 18.37 -2.97 -12.91
C ILE A 4 18.98 -3.64 -11.65
N VAL A 5 20.29 -3.49 -11.47
CA VAL A 5 20.98 -4.00 -10.27
C VAL A 5 20.46 -3.27 -9.01
N THR A 6 20.29 -1.95 -9.08
CA THR A 6 19.73 -1.16 -7.98
C THR A 6 18.31 -1.60 -7.64
N ILE A 7 17.44 -1.79 -8.66
CA ILE A 7 16.07 -2.31 -8.46
C ILE A 7 16.11 -3.67 -7.76
N PHE A 8 16.99 -4.57 -8.21
CA PHE A 8 17.15 -5.89 -7.59
C PHE A 8 17.64 -5.78 -6.14
N GLN A 9 18.63 -4.93 -5.87
CA GLN A 9 19.15 -4.71 -4.52
C GLN A 9 18.07 -4.12 -3.59
N ASN A 10 17.30 -3.15 -4.07
CA ASN A 10 16.19 -2.58 -3.30
C ASN A 10 15.10 -3.61 -3.01
N TYR A 11 14.77 -4.47 -3.98
CA TYR A 11 13.81 -5.56 -3.80
C TYR A 11 14.29 -6.60 -2.78
N CYS A 12 15.57 -6.97 -2.84
CA CYS A 12 16.18 -7.94 -1.94
C CYS A 12 16.38 -7.38 -0.53
N GLY A 13 16.50 -6.07 -0.40
CA GLY A 13 16.90 -5.44 0.84
C GLY A 13 18.28 -5.95 1.31
N SER A 14 18.46 -6.03 2.63
CA SER A 14 19.70 -6.48 3.26
C SER A 14 19.69 -7.97 3.65
N GLY A 15 18.67 -8.73 3.22
CA GLY A 15 18.54 -10.16 3.54
C GLY A 15 19.35 -11.07 2.61
N TRP A 16 19.75 -12.24 3.12
CA TRP A 16 20.45 -13.28 2.36
C TRP A 16 19.51 -14.20 1.57
N TYR A 17 18.22 -13.97 1.65
CA TYR A 17 17.17 -14.77 1.01
C TYR A 17 17.37 -14.97 -0.51
N PRO A 18 17.70 -13.93 -1.30
CA PRO A 18 17.98 -14.10 -2.73
C PRO A 18 19.25 -14.91 -3.01
N VAL A 19 20.27 -14.80 -2.13
CA VAL A 19 21.48 -15.61 -2.24
C VAL A 19 21.17 -17.09 -2.00
N LEU A 20 20.32 -17.40 -0.99
CA LEU A 20 19.83 -18.76 -0.74
C LEU A 20 19.03 -19.29 -1.94
N PHE A 21 18.19 -18.46 -2.55
CA PHE A 21 17.45 -18.83 -3.76
C PHE A 21 18.39 -19.18 -4.92
N LEU A 22 19.37 -18.33 -5.21
CA LEU A 22 20.34 -18.58 -6.29
C LEU A 22 21.16 -19.86 -6.02
N ALA A 23 21.61 -20.06 -4.80
CA ALA A 23 22.31 -21.28 -4.41
C ALA A 23 21.43 -22.54 -4.57
N ALA A 24 20.17 -22.47 -4.13
CA ALA A 24 19.20 -23.53 -4.29
C ALA A 24 18.91 -23.82 -5.78
N LEU A 25 18.77 -22.78 -6.60
CA LEU A 25 18.53 -22.88 -8.03
C LEU A 25 19.70 -23.59 -8.75
N LEU A 26 20.93 -23.18 -8.45
CA LEU A 26 22.15 -23.81 -8.98
C LEU A 26 22.27 -25.28 -8.56
N TYR A 27 21.99 -25.57 -7.28
CA TYR A 27 21.98 -26.94 -6.78
C TYR A 27 20.96 -27.81 -7.54
N LEU A 28 19.72 -27.33 -7.71
CA LEU A 28 18.67 -28.06 -8.42
C LEU A 28 18.96 -28.20 -9.92
N LEU A 29 19.58 -27.21 -10.54
CA LEU A 29 19.99 -27.25 -11.96
C LEU A 29 20.90 -28.44 -12.24
N VAL A 30 21.78 -28.76 -11.29
CA VAL A 30 22.73 -29.89 -11.41
C VAL A 30 22.12 -31.24 -10.97
N THR A 31 21.28 -31.21 -9.92
CA THR A 31 20.86 -32.45 -9.24
C THR A 31 19.46 -32.93 -9.63
N GLU A 32 18.57 -32.05 -10.13
CA GLU A 32 17.19 -32.43 -10.46
C GLU A 32 17.11 -33.14 -11.80
N LYS A 33 16.63 -34.40 -11.77
CA LYS A 33 16.48 -35.28 -12.95
C LYS A 33 15.04 -35.41 -13.43
N LYS A 34 14.04 -35.04 -12.57
CA LYS A 34 12.63 -35.12 -12.93
C LYS A 34 12.28 -33.99 -13.86
N LYS A 35 12.02 -34.28 -15.14
CA LYS A 35 11.78 -33.30 -16.21
C LYS A 35 10.71 -32.26 -15.82
N GLN A 36 9.59 -32.69 -15.26
CA GLN A 36 8.49 -31.79 -14.91
C GLN A 36 8.93 -30.73 -13.86
N ILE A 37 9.58 -31.20 -12.78
CA ILE A 37 10.05 -30.31 -11.71
C ILE A 37 11.17 -29.39 -12.23
N ARG A 38 12.07 -29.93 -13.03
CA ARG A 38 13.16 -29.18 -13.64
C ARG A 38 12.62 -28.04 -14.52
N VAL A 39 11.65 -28.31 -15.38
CA VAL A 39 11.04 -27.29 -16.24
C VAL A 39 10.32 -26.23 -15.41
N VAL A 40 9.45 -26.67 -14.48
CA VAL A 40 8.56 -25.75 -13.74
C VAL A 40 9.28 -24.92 -12.69
N LEU A 41 10.23 -25.49 -11.94
CA LEU A 41 10.88 -24.77 -10.84
C LEU A 41 12.25 -24.21 -11.23
N VAL A 42 13.04 -24.95 -12.03
CA VAL A 42 14.44 -24.56 -12.28
C VAL A 42 14.56 -23.75 -13.56
N GLU A 43 14.10 -24.29 -14.68
CA GLU A 43 14.27 -23.64 -15.98
C GLU A 43 13.41 -22.38 -16.09
N SER A 44 12.16 -22.40 -15.59
CA SER A 44 11.30 -21.20 -15.56
C SER A 44 11.90 -20.11 -14.69
N SER A 45 12.38 -20.45 -13.50
CA SER A 45 13.02 -19.48 -12.61
C SER A 45 14.30 -18.89 -13.20
N LEU A 46 15.09 -19.72 -13.89
CA LEU A 46 16.29 -19.28 -14.59
C LEU A 46 15.94 -18.30 -15.72
N VAL A 47 14.95 -18.64 -16.54
CA VAL A 47 14.49 -17.80 -17.64
C VAL A 47 13.99 -16.46 -17.12
N ILE A 48 13.14 -16.44 -16.08
CA ILE A 48 12.63 -15.21 -15.48
C ILE A 48 13.80 -14.38 -14.90
N THR A 49 14.75 -15.02 -14.21
CA THR A 49 15.92 -14.32 -13.65
C THR A 49 16.77 -13.70 -14.76
N VAL A 50 17.03 -14.44 -15.83
CA VAL A 50 17.79 -13.94 -16.99
C VAL A 50 17.03 -12.78 -17.65
N LEU A 51 15.73 -12.93 -17.92
CA LEU A 51 14.90 -11.88 -18.50
C LEU A 51 14.93 -10.61 -17.65
N PHE A 52 14.87 -10.74 -16.32
CA PHE A 52 14.96 -9.59 -15.43
C PHE A 52 16.26 -8.80 -15.60
N PHE A 53 17.40 -9.47 -15.76
CA PHE A 53 18.68 -8.78 -15.92
C PHE A 53 18.98 -8.32 -17.35
N LEU A 54 18.13 -8.62 -18.33
CA LEU A 54 18.30 -8.14 -19.69
C LEU A 54 17.84 -6.66 -19.82
N PRO A 55 18.71 -5.73 -20.29
CA PRO A 55 18.33 -4.33 -20.48
C PRO A 55 17.13 -4.15 -21.41
N PHE A 56 17.01 -5.01 -22.39
CA PHE A 56 15.90 -5.08 -23.35
C PHE A 56 14.54 -5.22 -22.65
N THR A 57 14.42 -6.07 -21.62
CA THR A 57 13.17 -6.24 -20.87
C THR A 57 12.76 -4.95 -20.15
N LYS A 58 13.73 -4.26 -19.54
CA LYS A 58 13.47 -2.95 -18.89
C LYS A 58 13.02 -1.91 -19.92
N THR A 59 13.63 -1.90 -21.12
CA THR A 59 13.24 -0.99 -22.19
C THR A 59 11.80 -1.22 -22.65
N ILE A 60 11.38 -2.49 -22.81
CA ILE A 60 9.99 -2.83 -23.15
C ILE A 60 9.04 -2.37 -22.04
N MET A 61 9.34 -2.63 -20.76
CA MET A 61 8.49 -2.22 -19.65
C MET A 61 8.34 -0.69 -19.60
N ASN A 62 9.42 0.06 -19.87
CA ASN A 62 9.35 1.52 -19.96
C ASN A 62 8.45 1.98 -21.11
N LEU A 63 8.52 1.34 -22.29
CA LEU A 63 7.65 1.64 -23.44
C LEU A 63 6.18 1.35 -23.17
N LEU A 64 5.89 0.38 -22.32
CA LEU A 64 4.54 0.02 -21.89
C LEU A 64 4.02 0.89 -20.72
N GLY A 65 4.78 1.87 -20.24
CA GLY A 65 4.42 2.68 -19.09
C GLY A 65 4.62 2.00 -17.73
N GLU A 66 5.16 0.77 -17.70
CA GLU A 66 5.32 -0.06 -16.50
C GLU A 66 6.75 -0.05 -15.94
N GLY A 67 7.54 0.96 -16.29
CA GLY A 67 8.95 1.06 -15.88
C GLY A 67 9.15 1.11 -14.37
N GLU A 68 8.29 1.78 -13.62
CA GLU A 68 8.36 1.89 -12.17
C GLU A 68 8.00 0.58 -11.46
N THR A 69 7.17 -0.24 -12.08
CA THR A 69 6.72 -1.53 -11.55
C THR A 69 7.61 -2.71 -11.98
N TYR A 70 8.76 -2.43 -12.60
CA TYR A 70 9.68 -3.44 -13.14
C TYR A 70 10.06 -4.54 -12.15
N TYR A 71 10.21 -4.21 -10.87
CA TYR A 71 10.51 -5.16 -9.81
C TYR A 71 9.44 -6.27 -9.66
N ARG A 72 8.21 -6.07 -10.14
CA ARG A 72 7.13 -7.05 -10.07
C ARG A 72 7.42 -8.34 -10.86
N ILE A 73 8.33 -8.29 -11.82
CA ILE A 73 8.80 -9.49 -12.52
C ILE A 73 9.40 -10.50 -11.52
N LEU A 74 10.03 -10.04 -10.45
CA LEU A 74 10.59 -10.89 -9.40
C LEU A 74 9.53 -11.63 -8.58
N TRP A 75 8.27 -11.15 -8.58
CA TRP A 75 7.15 -11.85 -7.92
C TRP A 75 6.80 -13.18 -8.60
N LEU A 76 7.16 -13.32 -9.88
CA LEU A 76 6.96 -14.58 -10.61
C LEU A 76 7.94 -15.67 -10.19
N LEU A 77 9.00 -15.33 -9.44
CA LEU A 77 9.97 -16.30 -8.95
C LEU A 77 9.44 -17.05 -7.73
N PRO A 78 9.27 -18.37 -7.79
CA PRO A 78 8.80 -19.19 -6.66
C PRO A 78 9.93 -19.44 -5.67
N MET A 79 10.58 -18.36 -5.16
CA MET A 79 11.82 -18.44 -4.38
C MET A 79 11.68 -19.36 -3.16
N ALA A 80 10.59 -19.21 -2.38
CA ALA A 80 10.34 -20.03 -1.19
C ALA A 80 10.24 -21.53 -1.53
N VAL A 81 9.53 -21.85 -2.63
CA VAL A 81 9.33 -23.22 -3.07
C VAL A 81 10.64 -23.85 -3.55
N VAL A 82 11.44 -23.11 -4.31
CA VAL A 82 12.77 -23.54 -4.79
C VAL A 82 13.71 -23.83 -3.63
N ILE A 83 13.79 -22.92 -2.64
CA ILE A 83 14.63 -23.10 -1.45
C ILE A 83 14.16 -24.31 -0.63
N ALA A 84 12.86 -24.44 -0.36
CA ALA A 84 12.30 -25.55 0.40
C ALA A 84 12.54 -26.89 -0.30
N TYR A 85 12.29 -26.97 -1.61
CA TYR A 85 12.51 -28.18 -2.38
C TYR A 85 13.98 -28.56 -2.45
N ALA A 86 14.88 -27.61 -2.65
CA ALA A 86 16.32 -27.84 -2.60
C ALA A 86 16.77 -28.39 -1.23
N GLY A 87 16.25 -27.81 -0.15
CA GLY A 87 16.52 -28.28 1.21
C GLY A 87 16.08 -29.72 1.43
N ILE A 88 14.85 -30.09 1.03
CA ILE A 88 14.35 -31.48 1.13
C ILE A 88 15.24 -32.43 0.33
N ARG A 89 15.63 -32.07 -0.87
CA ARG A 89 16.51 -32.85 -1.74
C ARG A 89 17.90 -33.03 -1.17
N LEU A 90 18.48 -31.97 -0.61
CA LEU A 90 19.81 -31.98 -0.02
C LEU A 90 19.92 -32.96 1.17
N PHE A 91 18.90 -32.98 2.04
CA PHE A 91 18.89 -33.81 3.23
C PHE A 91 18.33 -35.23 2.98
N GLY A 92 17.67 -35.49 1.84
CA GLY A 92 17.20 -36.80 1.42
C GLY A 92 16.42 -37.54 2.51
N LYS A 93 16.96 -38.68 2.99
CA LYS A 93 16.32 -39.49 4.04
C LYS A 93 16.18 -38.77 5.39
N HIS A 94 17.01 -37.78 5.65
CA HIS A 94 17.00 -36.97 6.88
C HIS A 94 16.19 -35.65 6.75
N TYR A 95 15.15 -35.65 5.92
CA TYR A 95 14.35 -34.44 5.62
C TYR A 95 13.83 -33.72 6.85
N ARG A 96 13.55 -34.40 7.96
CA ARG A 96 13.10 -33.77 9.23
C ARG A 96 14.20 -32.89 9.84
N ILE A 97 15.44 -33.37 9.82
CA ILE A 97 16.60 -32.57 10.26
C ILE A 97 16.81 -31.42 9.28
N GLY A 98 16.72 -31.70 7.98
CA GLY A 98 16.80 -30.67 6.94
C GLY A 98 15.77 -29.55 7.11
N PHE A 99 14.56 -29.88 7.49
CA PHE A 99 13.53 -28.88 7.77
C PHE A 99 13.92 -27.97 8.94
N VAL A 100 14.39 -28.54 10.04
CA VAL A 100 14.84 -27.76 11.21
C VAL A 100 16.05 -26.87 10.86
N VAL A 101 17.04 -27.44 10.17
CA VAL A 101 18.22 -26.68 9.74
C VAL A 101 17.82 -25.54 8.79
N LEU A 102 16.96 -25.82 7.80
CA LEU A 102 16.51 -24.79 6.87
C LEU A 102 15.72 -23.67 7.58
N ALA A 103 14.84 -24.05 8.51
CA ALA A 103 14.11 -23.08 9.33
C ALA A 103 15.06 -22.18 10.14
N LEU A 104 16.06 -22.77 10.79
CA LEU A 104 17.09 -22.02 11.50
C LEU A 104 17.89 -21.08 10.57
N VAL A 105 18.29 -21.58 9.41
CA VAL A 105 19.01 -20.75 8.40
C VAL A 105 18.13 -19.58 7.96
N LEU A 106 16.85 -19.80 7.68
CA LEU A 106 15.93 -18.72 7.28
C LEU A 106 15.73 -17.70 8.39
N VAL A 107 15.60 -18.13 9.64
CA VAL A 107 15.48 -17.22 10.80
C VAL A 107 16.76 -16.40 11.01
N LEU A 108 17.93 -17.04 10.90
CA LEU A 108 19.22 -16.37 11.12
C LEU A 108 19.64 -15.45 9.97
N THR A 109 19.22 -15.76 8.75
CA THR A 109 19.56 -14.98 7.53
C THR A 109 18.44 -14.01 7.12
N GLY A 110 17.25 -14.17 7.67
CA GLY A 110 16.13 -13.27 7.46
C GLY A 110 16.24 -12.00 8.32
N LYS A 111 15.37 -11.05 8.00
CA LYS A 111 15.11 -9.90 8.87
C LYS A 111 13.66 -9.92 9.31
N SER A 112 13.41 -9.39 10.49
CA SER A 112 12.05 -9.16 10.96
C SER A 112 11.35 -8.19 10.00
N VAL A 113 10.14 -8.52 9.62
CA VAL A 113 9.30 -7.65 8.79
C VAL A 113 9.07 -6.29 9.46
N TYR A 114 9.06 -6.27 10.80
CA TYR A 114 8.87 -5.06 11.59
C TYR A 114 10.12 -4.17 11.70
N ASP A 115 11.27 -4.64 11.19
CA ASP A 115 12.49 -3.80 11.08
C ASP A 115 12.44 -2.92 9.81
N SER A 116 11.41 -3.07 8.97
CA SER A 116 11.21 -2.25 7.79
C SER A 116 10.71 -0.86 8.18
N PRO A 117 11.30 0.24 7.65
CA PRO A 117 10.79 1.59 7.90
C PRO A 117 9.40 1.84 7.30
N TYR A 118 8.94 0.95 6.42
CA TYR A 118 7.63 1.03 5.77
C TYR A 118 6.54 0.22 6.49
N LEU A 119 6.88 -0.47 7.59
CA LEU A 119 5.96 -1.29 8.34
C LEU A 119 5.95 -0.86 9.80
N SER A 120 4.77 -0.57 10.31
CA SER A 120 4.54 -0.31 11.73
C SER A 120 3.71 -1.43 12.35
N LYS A 121 3.78 -1.55 13.67
CA LYS A 121 2.90 -2.47 14.40
C LYS A 121 1.46 -1.99 14.26
N ALA A 122 0.57 -2.87 13.83
CA ALA A 122 -0.84 -2.56 13.68
C ALA A 122 -1.47 -2.11 15.00
N GLN A 123 -2.24 -1.03 14.96
CA GLN A 123 -2.98 -0.50 16.11
C GLN A 123 -4.23 -1.34 16.41
N ASN A 124 -4.78 -1.99 15.38
CA ASN A 124 -6.02 -2.77 15.46
C ASN A 124 -6.01 -3.89 14.40
N ARG A 125 -7.06 -4.71 14.37
CA ARG A 125 -7.23 -5.83 13.43
C ARG A 125 -7.38 -5.40 11.96
N TYR A 126 -7.73 -4.14 11.71
CA TYR A 126 -7.90 -3.61 10.34
C TYR A 126 -6.61 -3.06 9.73
N HIS A 127 -5.54 -2.93 10.55
CA HIS A 127 -4.24 -2.39 10.13
C HIS A 127 -4.30 -0.94 9.61
N ILE A 128 -5.23 -0.15 10.14
CA ILE A 128 -5.42 1.27 9.83
C ILE A 128 -5.36 2.12 11.11
N PRO A 129 -5.23 3.47 11.02
CA PRO A 129 -5.27 4.34 12.20
C PRO A 129 -6.60 4.21 12.97
N ASN A 130 -6.53 4.20 14.31
CA ASN A 130 -7.73 4.15 15.15
C ASN A 130 -8.62 5.38 14.95
N SER A 131 -8.03 6.53 14.66
CA SER A 131 -8.76 7.77 14.33
C SER A 131 -9.71 7.59 13.14
N VAL A 132 -9.27 6.89 12.08
CA VAL A 132 -10.13 6.61 10.91
C VAL A 132 -11.36 5.81 11.31
N ILE A 133 -11.16 4.76 12.15
CA ILE A 133 -12.26 3.92 12.63
C ILE A 133 -13.24 4.75 13.45
N ALA A 134 -12.72 5.56 14.38
CA ALA A 134 -13.55 6.38 15.25
C ALA A 134 -14.33 7.46 14.48
N ILE A 135 -13.67 8.14 13.52
CA ILE A 135 -14.31 9.14 12.67
C ILE A 135 -15.40 8.49 11.81
N CYS A 136 -15.08 7.38 11.13
CA CYS A 136 -16.06 6.72 10.28
C CYS A 136 -17.27 6.22 11.08
N ASN A 137 -17.07 5.66 12.27
CA ASN A 137 -18.17 5.20 13.14
C ASN A 137 -19.07 6.36 13.60
N GLU A 138 -18.52 7.56 13.79
CA GLU A 138 -19.29 8.74 14.20
C GLU A 138 -20.20 9.26 13.08
N ILE A 139 -19.75 9.15 11.81
CA ILE A 139 -20.47 9.70 10.66
C ILE A 139 -21.21 8.67 9.80
N MET A 140 -20.99 7.39 10.08
CA MET A 140 -21.61 6.30 9.32
C MET A 140 -23.14 6.36 9.44
N PRO A 141 -23.89 6.21 8.34
CA PRO A 141 -25.34 6.21 8.39
C PRO A 141 -25.87 5.01 9.21
N ALA A 142 -27.08 5.14 9.73
CA ALA A 142 -27.72 4.08 10.52
C ALA A 142 -28.16 2.88 9.67
N GLU A 143 -28.44 3.09 8.38
CA GLU A 143 -28.86 2.08 7.43
C GLU A 143 -27.73 1.73 6.46
N GLU A 144 -27.47 0.43 6.24
CA GLU A 144 -26.35 -0.08 5.43
C GLU A 144 -26.40 0.33 3.94
N GLU A 145 -27.57 0.72 3.42
CA GLU A 145 -27.74 1.13 2.02
C GLU A 145 -27.47 2.62 1.79
N GLU A 146 -27.41 3.42 2.85
CA GLU A 146 -27.17 4.84 2.77
C GLU A 146 -25.67 5.14 2.71
N ARG A 147 -25.32 6.26 2.14
CA ARG A 147 -23.94 6.74 2.03
C ARG A 147 -23.83 8.19 2.43
N VAL A 148 -22.74 8.52 3.12
CA VAL A 148 -22.40 9.90 3.47
C VAL A 148 -21.13 10.33 2.75
N TRP A 149 -21.05 11.59 2.39
CA TRP A 149 -19.88 12.18 1.77
C TRP A 149 -19.13 13.01 2.78
N ALA A 150 -17.84 12.76 2.89
CA ALA A 150 -16.98 13.44 3.86
C ALA A 150 -15.63 13.80 3.24
N VAL A 151 -15.13 14.98 3.61
CA VAL A 151 -13.79 15.44 3.21
C VAL A 151 -12.82 15.11 4.31
N PHE A 152 -11.77 14.36 3.97
CA PHE A 152 -10.72 13.94 4.88
C PHE A 152 -9.40 14.64 4.59
N PRO A 153 -8.57 14.88 5.62
CA PRO A 153 -7.20 15.35 5.43
C PRO A 153 -6.35 14.28 4.74
N GLN A 154 -5.31 14.74 4.07
CA GLN A 154 -4.50 13.95 3.14
C GLN A 154 -4.01 12.62 3.72
N GLU A 155 -3.58 12.62 4.97
CA GLU A 155 -3.01 11.44 5.65
C GLU A 155 -4.02 10.33 5.95
N LEU A 156 -5.34 10.61 5.91
CA LEU A 156 -6.39 9.64 6.18
C LEU A 156 -7.02 9.04 4.92
N ILE A 157 -6.86 9.66 3.76
CA ILE A 157 -7.54 9.28 2.50
C ILE A 157 -7.32 7.82 2.12
N TYR A 158 -6.11 7.27 2.34
CA TYR A 158 -5.80 5.88 2.00
C TYR A 158 -6.61 4.86 2.78
N TYR A 159 -7.07 5.20 3.99
CA TYR A 159 -7.57 4.23 4.95
C TYR A 159 -9.09 4.16 5.02
N VAL A 160 -9.80 5.23 4.66
CA VAL A 160 -11.27 5.31 4.79
C VAL A 160 -11.95 4.17 4.03
N ARG A 161 -11.60 3.97 2.76
CA ARG A 161 -12.16 2.88 1.92
C ARG A 161 -11.73 1.48 2.34
N GLN A 162 -10.66 1.35 3.14
CA GLN A 162 -10.27 0.06 3.70
C GLN A 162 -11.19 -0.34 4.86
N TYR A 163 -11.80 0.64 5.51
CA TYR A 163 -12.67 0.41 6.65
C TYR A 163 -14.12 0.21 6.24
N THR A 164 -14.68 1.13 5.46
CA THR A 164 -16.10 1.09 5.04
C THR A 164 -16.31 1.66 3.65
N SER A 165 -17.35 1.17 2.97
CA SER A 165 -17.85 1.70 1.70
C SER A 165 -18.96 2.74 1.86
N GLU A 166 -19.48 2.93 3.06
CA GLU A 166 -20.61 3.82 3.35
C GLU A 166 -20.18 5.28 3.47
N VAL A 167 -18.90 5.49 3.86
CA VAL A 167 -18.29 6.83 3.87
C VAL A 167 -17.57 7.05 2.54
N GLN A 168 -18.11 7.94 1.73
CA GLN A 168 -17.57 8.34 0.44
C GLN A 168 -16.75 9.62 0.56
N MET A 169 -15.82 9.82 -0.37
CA MET A 169 -15.01 11.02 -0.47
C MET A 169 -15.11 11.60 -1.89
N PRO A 170 -15.11 12.94 -2.06
CA PRO A 170 -15.18 13.58 -3.38
C PRO A 170 -13.91 13.34 -4.23
N TYR A 171 -12.83 12.89 -3.59
CA TYR A 171 -11.57 12.49 -4.21
C TYR A 171 -10.96 11.32 -3.44
N GLY A 172 -10.01 10.61 -4.02
CA GLY A 172 -9.38 9.45 -3.42
C GLY A 172 -7.86 9.50 -3.50
N ARG A 173 -7.23 8.33 -3.35
CA ARG A 173 -5.77 8.18 -3.35
C ARG A 173 -5.08 8.63 -4.65
N GLU A 174 -5.80 8.71 -5.75
CA GLU A 174 -5.31 9.23 -7.03
C GLU A 174 -4.75 10.65 -6.92
N MET A 175 -5.25 11.44 -5.95
CA MET A 175 -4.74 12.78 -5.68
C MET A 175 -3.41 12.78 -4.93
N LEU A 176 -3.01 11.66 -4.33
CA LEU A 176 -1.80 11.54 -3.51
C LEU A 176 -0.60 11.00 -4.31
N GLU A 177 -0.83 10.46 -5.51
CA GLU A 177 0.20 9.84 -6.33
C GLU A 177 0.52 10.68 -7.56
N ALA A 178 1.63 11.43 -7.49
CA ALA A 178 2.08 12.30 -8.58
C ALA A 178 2.43 11.57 -9.88
N SER A 179 2.64 10.24 -9.81
CA SER A 179 2.94 9.38 -10.97
C SER A 179 1.71 9.05 -11.82
N TRP A 180 0.53 9.28 -11.30
CA TRP A 180 -0.69 9.15 -12.07
C TRP A 180 -0.88 10.44 -12.87
N GLU A 181 -1.14 10.34 -14.17
CA GLU A 181 -1.36 11.48 -15.09
C GLU A 181 -2.59 12.33 -14.73
N TRP A 182 -3.24 12.01 -13.63
CA TRP A 182 -4.31 12.80 -13.05
C TRP A 182 -3.72 14.08 -12.48
N ASN A 183 -4.12 15.18 -13.05
CA ASN A 183 -3.73 16.48 -12.56
C ASN A 183 -4.39 16.70 -11.19
N TRP A 184 -3.66 16.35 -10.12
CA TRP A 184 -4.10 16.48 -8.73
C TRP A 184 -4.42 17.93 -8.31
N ASP A 185 -4.02 18.90 -9.12
CA ASP A 185 -4.40 20.31 -9.00
C ASP A 185 -5.84 20.60 -9.49
N THR A 186 -6.53 19.62 -10.09
CA THR A 186 -7.86 19.84 -10.69
C THR A 186 -9.02 19.73 -9.71
N HIS A 187 -8.87 19.02 -8.58
CA HIS A 187 -9.97 18.91 -7.63
C HIS A 187 -9.97 20.11 -6.65
N PRO A 188 -10.98 21.01 -6.69
CA PRO A 188 -10.93 22.26 -5.96
C PRO A 188 -10.90 22.08 -4.44
N ILE A 189 -11.65 21.12 -3.89
CA ILE A 189 -11.62 20.80 -2.45
C ILE A 189 -10.23 20.30 -2.05
N TYR A 190 -9.65 19.36 -2.80
CA TYR A 190 -8.33 18.82 -2.47
C TYR A 190 -7.25 19.88 -2.49
N LYS A 191 -7.33 20.82 -3.44
CA LYS A 191 -6.40 21.94 -3.54
C LYS A 191 -6.38 22.79 -2.27
N ILE A 192 -7.54 23.14 -1.72
CA ILE A 192 -7.65 23.89 -0.47
C ILE A 192 -7.18 23.06 0.72
N MET A 193 -7.59 21.78 0.79
CA MET A 193 -7.26 20.88 1.91
C MET A 193 -5.77 20.55 2.03
N ARG A 194 -4.96 20.80 1.01
CA ARG A 194 -3.50 20.58 1.03
C ARG A 194 -2.68 21.83 1.34
N GLU A 195 -3.30 23.00 1.43
CA GLU A 195 -2.60 24.23 1.76
C GLU A 195 -2.13 24.21 3.24
N ASP A 196 -1.07 24.97 3.54
CA ASP A 196 -0.55 25.09 4.91
C ASP A 196 -1.56 25.76 5.86
N THR A 197 -2.52 26.48 5.31
CA THR A 197 -3.64 27.10 6.04
C THR A 197 -4.92 26.93 5.22
N ILE A 198 -5.91 26.26 5.78
CA ILE A 198 -7.17 25.95 5.10
C ILE A 198 -8.10 27.18 5.15
N ASP A 199 -8.55 27.64 4.00
CA ASP A 199 -9.54 28.72 3.87
C ASP A 199 -10.96 28.15 3.90
N LEU A 200 -11.65 28.28 5.05
CA LEU A 200 -13.02 27.80 5.22
C LEU A 200 -14.03 28.61 4.41
N ASP A 201 -13.78 29.90 4.17
CA ASP A 201 -14.68 30.73 3.39
C ASP A 201 -14.69 30.31 1.90
N ALA A 202 -13.54 29.86 1.39
CA ALA A 202 -13.43 29.27 0.05
C ALA A 202 -13.88 27.81 -0.01
N LEU A 203 -13.70 27.04 1.07
CA LEU A 203 -14.01 25.60 1.13
C LEU A 203 -15.51 25.33 1.26
N SER A 204 -16.21 26.07 2.12
CA SER A 204 -17.61 25.79 2.48
C SER A 204 -18.59 25.76 1.28
N PRO A 205 -18.51 26.68 0.29
CA PRO A 205 -19.34 26.61 -0.91
C PRO A 205 -19.11 25.31 -1.72
N LEU A 206 -17.84 24.87 -1.78
CA LEU A 206 -17.49 23.64 -2.49
C LEU A 206 -18.01 22.39 -1.76
N LEU A 207 -18.00 22.38 -0.42
CA LEU A 207 -18.60 21.27 0.34
C LEU A 207 -20.08 21.10 0.00
N THR A 208 -20.79 22.19 -0.17
CA THR A 208 -22.21 22.18 -0.55
C THR A 208 -22.39 21.75 -2.00
N GLU A 209 -21.59 22.25 -2.93
CA GLU A 209 -21.61 21.89 -4.35
C GLU A 209 -21.38 20.39 -4.56
N TYR A 210 -20.42 19.82 -3.82
CA TYR A 210 -20.07 18.40 -3.90
C TYR A 210 -20.87 17.51 -2.95
N ASN A 211 -21.91 18.03 -2.33
CA ASN A 211 -22.80 17.29 -1.43
C ASN A 211 -22.08 16.63 -0.23
N CYS A 212 -21.02 17.29 0.28
CA CYS A 212 -20.26 16.78 1.42
C CYS A 212 -20.93 17.16 2.74
N GLN A 213 -21.45 16.14 3.44
CA GLN A 213 -22.11 16.30 4.74
C GLN A 213 -21.13 16.56 5.89
N TYR A 214 -19.88 16.07 5.75
CA TYR A 214 -18.91 16.18 6.82
C TYR A 214 -17.55 16.71 6.33
N LEU A 215 -16.89 17.44 7.22
CA LEU A 215 -15.52 17.93 7.05
C LEU A 215 -14.67 17.50 8.25
N ILE A 216 -13.54 16.88 7.98
CA ILE A 216 -12.55 16.48 8.97
C ILE A 216 -11.32 17.36 8.84
N LEU A 217 -10.95 18.07 9.90
CA LEU A 217 -9.77 18.93 9.95
C LEU A 217 -8.73 18.37 10.91
N ASN A 218 -7.46 18.41 10.52
CA ASN A 218 -6.35 18.07 11.40
C ASN A 218 -6.02 19.30 12.26
N LYS A 219 -6.04 19.16 13.58
CA LYS A 219 -5.76 20.25 14.56
C LYS A 219 -4.37 20.88 14.41
N SER A 220 -3.43 20.18 13.77
CA SER A 220 -2.09 20.71 13.49
C SER A 220 -2.04 21.64 12.29
N VAL A 221 -3.07 21.65 11.44
CA VAL A 221 -3.17 22.51 10.27
C VAL A 221 -4.08 23.70 10.62
N PRO A 222 -3.57 24.93 10.60
CA PRO A 222 -4.39 26.11 10.88
C PRO A 222 -5.44 26.32 9.79
N TYR A 223 -6.53 26.98 10.15
CA TYR A 223 -7.53 27.40 9.19
C TYR A 223 -7.95 28.87 9.43
N THR A 224 -8.46 29.52 8.40
CA THR A 224 -9.07 30.85 8.43
C THR A 224 -10.57 30.74 8.21
N GLY A 225 -11.29 31.78 8.58
CA GLY A 225 -12.76 31.80 8.56
C GLY A 225 -13.37 31.26 9.86
N ASP A 226 -14.65 31.57 10.06
CA ASP A 226 -15.42 31.12 11.21
C ASP A 226 -16.27 29.92 10.79
N PRO A 227 -16.05 28.70 11.35
CA PRO A 227 -16.82 27.52 10.99
C PRO A 227 -18.34 27.76 11.07
N GLN A 228 -18.82 28.42 12.13
CA GLN A 228 -20.26 28.62 12.32
C GLN A 228 -20.87 29.57 11.26
N LYS A 229 -20.14 30.60 10.84
CA LYS A 229 -20.58 31.47 9.74
C LYS A 229 -20.58 30.76 8.40
N ASN A 230 -19.76 29.76 8.26
CA ASN A 230 -19.67 28.91 7.09
C ASN A 230 -20.62 27.70 7.14
N GLY A 231 -21.57 27.66 8.08
CA GLY A 231 -22.55 26.59 8.21
C GLY A 231 -21.94 25.25 8.67
N LEU A 232 -20.77 25.30 9.32
CA LEU A 232 -20.07 24.12 9.83
C LEU A 232 -20.26 24.02 11.34
N THR A 233 -20.97 23.00 11.81
CA THR A 233 -21.19 22.73 13.23
C THR A 233 -20.22 21.64 13.68
N LYS A 234 -19.40 21.96 14.70
CA LYS A 234 -18.50 20.97 15.29
C LYS A 234 -19.29 19.92 16.05
N ILE A 235 -19.13 18.64 15.69
CA ILE A 235 -19.85 17.53 16.30
C ILE A 235 -18.97 16.65 17.19
N ALA A 236 -17.67 16.57 16.91
CA ALA A 236 -16.74 15.76 17.72
C ALA A 236 -15.30 16.27 17.65
N ASP A 237 -14.53 15.87 18.68
CA ASP A 237 -13.08 15.92 18.72
C ASP A 237 -12.56 14.48 18.84
N ILE A 238 -11.85 14.00 17.81
CA ILE A 238 -11.33 12.63 17.77
C ILE A 238 -9.82 12.67 17.60
N GLU A 239 -9.09 12.41 18.67
CA GLU A 239 -7.62 12.46 18.70
C GLU A 239 -7.08 13.80 18.17
N ALA A 240 -6.34 13.76 17.07
CA ALA A 240 -5.76 14.93 16.41
C ALA A 240 -6.74 15.64 15.46
N TYR A 241 -8.00 15.24 15.39
CA TYR A 241 -8.95 15.70 14.39
C TYR A 241 -10.16 16.38 15.00
N GLU A 242 -10.67 17.38 14.30
CA GLU A 242 -11.96 18.01 14.53
C GLU A 242 -12.94 17.58 13.45
N LEU A 243 -14.13 17.22 13.85
CA LEU A 243 -15.18 16.75 12.98
C LEU A 243 -16.31 17.77 12.92
N TYR A 244 -16.61 18.22 11.71
CA TYR A 244 -17.66 19.20 11.44
C TYR A 244 -18.75 18.61 10.57
N ARG A 245 -20.00 18.97 10.87
CA ARG A 245 -21.16 18.74 10.02
C ARG A 245 -21.41 19.99 9.17
N ASN A 246 -21.68 19.80 7.89
CA ASN A 246 -22.17 20.84 6.99
C ASN A 246 -23.70 20.89 7.05
N GLU A 247 -24.24 21.93 7.66
CA GLU A 247 -25.69 22.11 7.84
C GLU A 247 -26.42 22.48 6.53
N ALA A 248 -25.70 22.88 5.50
CA ALA A 248 -26.27 23.21 4.19
C ALA A 248 -26.61 21.97 3.34
N VAL A 249 -26.13 20.78 3.76
CA VAL A 249 -26.33 19.51 3.05
C VAL A 249 -27.14 18.55 3.92
N GLU A 250 -28.29 18.12 3.41
CA GLU A 250 -29.11 17.12 4.09
C GLU A 250 -28.41 15.75 4.09
N ILE A 251 -28.56 15.00 5.18
CA ILE A 251 -28.28 13.56 5.17
C ILE A 251 -29.49 12.91 4.55
N ALA A 252 -29.30 12.13 3.50
CA ALA A 252 -30.37 11.31 2.95
C ALA A 252 -30.99 10.49 4.09
N LYS A 253 -32.29 10.61 4.25
CA LYS A 253 -33.07 9.86 5.24
C LYS A 253 -33.42 8.51 4.68
#